data_95463e7b83aad8cb24b8016b42a1ae04
#
_entry.id   95463e7b83aad8cb24b8016b42a1ae04
#
_cell.length_a   1.000
_cell.length_b   1.000
_cell.length_c   1.000
_cell.angle_alpha   90.00
_cell.angle_beta   90.00
_cell.angle_gamma   90.00
#
_symmetry.space_group_name_H-M   'P 1'
#
loop_
_entity.id
_entity.type
_entity.pdbx_description
1 polymer ?
#
loop_
_entity_poly.entity_id
_entity_poly.type
_entity_poly.pdbx_seq_one_letter_code
_entity_poly.pdbx_strand_id
1 'polypeptide(L)'
;MKEEKTALITGGAKRLGRSISKELARAGYNVIIHYNSSENDAQSLREELLEFGVDVSLLQADLLNDNETLSLFDKCKKLIKRPVNLLINNASIFEYDNIKTATLESWNRHQKSNLQVPFFLTQKFAEQAPEPEKLENGELESRSCIINIIDQRVQNLTTDFTTYTLAKSALWTLTRISAKALAPKIRVNAIGPGPTLKAEFQSVSNYKKQRLSTPLQRGSSTYEICATIKYLVDTPSVSGQLICVDGGQNLQQIKKTEEIDQ
;
A
#
# COMPACT_ATOMS: atom_id res chain seq x y z
N MET A 1 4.69 4.11 -30.03
CA MET A 1 3.77 3.19 -29.34
C MET A 1 3.65 3.68 -27.90
N LYS A 2 2.45 3.76 -27.35
CA LYS A 2 2.27 4.12 -25.93
C LYS A 2 2.93 3.03 -25.07
N GLU A 3 3.81 3.42 -24.16
CA GLU A 3 4.48 2.44 -23.30
C GLU A 3 3.45 1.68 -22.46
N GLU A 4 3.52 0.34 -22.51
CA GLU A 4 2.64 -0.51 -21.71
C GLU A 4 3.05 -0.46 -20.23
N LYS A 5 2.19 0.09 -19.39
CA LYS A 5 2.39 0.20 -17.94
C LYS A 5 1.82 -1.03 -17.24
N THR A 6 2.56 -1.61 -16.32
CA THR A 6 2.14 -2.78 -15.54
C THR A 6 2.26 -2.50 -14.05
N ALA A 7 1.19 -2.78 -13.31
CA ALA A 7 1.14 -2.64 -11.86
C ALA A 7 1.04 -4.02 -11.17
N LEU A 8 1.83 -4.22 -10.12
CA LEU A 8 1.68 -5.32 -9.16
C LEU A 8 1.06 -4.78 -7.88
N ILE A 9 -0.08 -5.34 -7.47
CA ILE A 9 -0.77 -4.95 -6.24
C ILE A 9 -0.78 -6.13 -5.28
N THR A 10 -0.05 -6.02 -4.15
CA THR A 10 -0.08 -7.05 -3.11
C THR A 10 -1.40 -7.00 -2.35
N GLY A 11 -2.04 -8.16 -2.12
CA GLY A 11 -3.39 -8.22 -1.56
C GLY A 11 -4.43 -7.52 -2.46
N GLY A 12 -4.26 -7.61 -3.79
CA GLY A 12 -5.04 -6.88 -4.79
C GLY A 12 -6.48 -7.37 -4.99
N ALA A 13 -6.83 -8.56 -4.47
CA ALA A 13 -8.12 -9.21 -4.76
C ALA A 13 -9.30 -8.67 -3.95
N LYS A 14 -9.06 -8.12 -2.76
CA LYS A 14 -10.10 -7.72 -1.79
C LYS A 14 -9.96 -6.29 -1.29
N ARG A 15 -11.04 -5.77 -0.72
CA ARG A 15 -11.06 -4.53 0.07
C ARG A 15 -10.39 -3.36 -0.70
N LEU A 16 -9.44 -2.66 -0.05
CA LEU A 16 -8.72 -1.54 -0.67
C LEU A 16 -7.93 -1.99 -1.91
N GLY A 17 -7.25 -3.14 -1.84
CA GLY A 17 -6.50 -3.69 -2.97
C GLY A 17 -7.36 -3.91 -4.21
N ARG A 18 -8.61 -4.42 -4.05
CA ARG A 18 -9.58 -4.55 -5.15
C ARG A 18 -9.89 -3.18 -5.79
N SER A 19 -10.12 -2.16 -4.98
CA SER A 19 -10.42 -0.81 -5.49
C SER A 19 -9.22 -0.22 -6.24
N ILE A 20 -8.00 -0.43 -5.73
CA ILE A 20 -6.76 0.00 -6.38
C ILE A 20 -6.56 -0.71 -7.71
N SER A 21 -6.73 -2.04 -7.75
CA SER A 21 -6.63 -2.83 -8.99
C SER A 21 -7.60 -2.35 -10.05
N LYS A 22 -8.86 -2.07 -9.68
CA LYS A 22 -9.88 -1.52 -10.59
C LYS A 22 -9.49 -0.16 -11.15
N GLU A 23 -9.06 0.75 -10.31
CA GLU A 23 -8.74 2.11 -10.73
C GLU A 23 -7.50 2.15 -11.63
N LEU A 24 -6.49 1.33 -11.34
CA LEU A 24 -5.30 1.22 -12.20
C LEU A 24 -5.65 0.59 -13.55
N ALA A 25 -6.50 -0.43 -13.60
CA ALA A 25 -6.99 -1.00 -14.85
C ALA A 25 -7.76 0.04 -15.69
N ARG A 26 -8.66 0.83 -15.09
CA ARG A 26 -9.35 1.95 -15.76
C ARG A 26 -8.38 3.01 -16.28
N ALA A 27 -7.26 3.23 -15.59
CA ALA A 27 -6.20 4.14 -16.03
C ALA A 27 -5.30 3.52 -17.12
N GLY A 28 -5.61 2.31 -17.61
CA GLY A 28 -4.89 1.65 -18.70
C GLY A 28 -3.64 0.87 -18.26
N TYR A 29 -3.49 0.57 -16.97
CA TYR A 29 -2.45 -0.33 -16.49
C TYR A 29 -2.85 -1.79 -16.72
N ASN A 30 -1.91 -2.59 -17.22
CA ASN A 30 -1.98 -4.03 -17.05
C ASN A 30 -1.80 -4.35 -15.56
N VAL A 31 -2.56 -5.29 -15.03
CA VAL A 31 -2.65 -5.51 -13.57
C VAL A 31 -2.22 -6.93 -13.21
N ILE A 32 -1.29 -7.06 -12.28
CA ILE A 32 -1.00 -8.31 -11.60
C ILE A 32 -1.66 -8.26 -10.23
N ILE A 33 -2.70 -9.07 -10.05
CA ILE A 33 -3.44 -9.19 -8.80
C ILE A 33 -2.76 -10.26 -7.95
N HIS A 34 -1.98 -9.83 -6.94
CA HIS A 34 -1.48 -10.79 -5.97
C HIS A 34 -2.54 -11.09 -4.90
N TYR A 35 -2.68 -12.37 -4.54
CA TYR A 35 -3.53 -12.88 -3.46
C TYR A 35 -2.85 -14.05 -2.74
N ASN A 36 -3.26 -14.33 -1.50
CA ASN A 36 -2.84 -15.53 -0.76
C ASN A 36 -3.91 -16.65 -0.91
N SER A 37 -5.04 -16.53 -0.21
CA SER A 37 -6.11 -17.55 -0.15
C SER A 37 -7.42 -17.12 -0.84
N SER A 38 -7.49 -15.90 -1.38
CA SER A 38 -8.72 -15.32 -1.94
C SER A 38 -8.86 -15.56 -3.45
N GLU A 39 -8.74 -16.82 -3.89
CA GLU A 39 -8.74 -17.16 -5.31
C GLU A 39 -10.04 -16.76 -6.02
N ASN A 40 -11.21 -17.08 -5.43
CA ASN A 40 -12.51 -16.74 -6.04
C ASN A 40 -12.67 -15.22 -6.22
N ASP A 41 -12.26 -14.42 -5.23
CA ASP A 41 -12.29 -12.96 -5.34
C ASP A 41 -11.32 -12.45 -6.42
N ALA A 42 -10.14 -13.07 -6.55
CA ALA A 42 -9.16 -12.72 -7.55
C ALA A 42 -9.66 -13.06 -8.96
N GLN A 43 -10.29 -14.24 -9.18
CA GLN A 43 -10.88 -14.62 -10.45
C GLN A 43 -12.03 -13.69 -10.84
N SER A 44 -12.97 -13.43 -9.92
CA SER A 44 -14.07 -12.48 -10.16
C SER A 44 -13.57 -11.09 -10.51
N LEU A 45 -12.51 -10.63 -9.82
CA LEU A 45 -11.92 -9.33 -10.14
C LEU A 45 -11.23 -9.34 -11.51
N ARG A 46 -10.52 -10.41 -11.86
CA ARG A 46 -9.87 -10.54 -13.16
C ARG A 46 -10.86 -10.39 -14.30
N GLU A 47 -11.99 -11.08 -14.24
CA GLU A 47 -13.06 -11.00 -15.25
C GLU A 47 -13.56 -9.55 -15.40
N GLU A 48 -13.81 -8.87 -14.30
CA GLU A 48 -14.23 -7.48 -14.29
C GLU A 48 -13.17 -6.52 -14.89
N LEU A 49 -11.87 -6.75 -14.62
CA LEU A 49 -10.82 -5.88 -15.13
C LEU A 49 -10.53 -6.08 -16.62
N LEU A 50 -10.75 -7.28 -17.15
CA LEU A 50 -10.59 -7.55 -18.59
C LEU A 50 -11.54 -6.70 -19.45
N GLU A 51 -12.70 -6.27 -18.90
CA GLU A 51 -13.64 -5.38 -19.60
C GLU A 51 -13.01 -3.99 -19.91
N PHE A 52 -11.95 -3.60 -19.21
CA PHE A 52 -11.22 -2.33 -19.48
C PHE A 52 -10.19 -2.45 -20.61
N GLY A 53 -10.06 -3.63 -21.24
CA GLY A 53 -9.14 -3.83 -22.37
C GLY A 53 -7.67 -3.89 -21.98
N VAL A 54 -7.36 -4.23 -20.74
CA VAL A 54 -6.00 -4.39 -20.20
C VAL A 54 -5.70 -5.86 -19.93
N ASP A 55 -4.41 -6.23 -19.90
CA ASP A 55 -4.00 -7.56 -19.48
C ASP A 55 -4.10 -7.71 -17.95
N VAL A 56 -4.66 -8.83 -17.50
CA VAL A 56 -4.82 -9.13 -16.08
C VAL A 56 -4.27 -10.51 -15.77
N SER A 57 -3.28 -10.55 -14.88
CA SER A 57 -2.67 -11.79 -14.38
C SER A 57 -2.95 -12.00 -12.90
N LEU A 58 -3.17 -13.25 -12.51
CA LEU A 58 -3.33 -13.64 -11.11
C LEU A 58 -2.01 -14.23 -10.60
N LEU A 59 -1.60 -13.84 -9.41
CA LEU A 59 -0.37 -14.27 -8.77
C LEU A 59 -0.63 -14.72 -7.35
N GLN A 60 -0.68 -16.02 -7.14
CA GLN A 60 -0.82 -16.60 -5.81
C GLN A 60 0.54 -16.67 -5.12
N ALA A 61 0.62 -16.19 -3.88
CA ALA A 61 1.75 -16.38 -2.97
C ALA A 61 1.34 -16.14 -1.51
N ASP A 62 1.91 -16.89 -0.58
CA ASP A 62 1.89 -16.54 0.84
C ASP A 62 3.10 -15.66 1.16
N LEU A 63 2.85 -14.37 1.37
CA LEU A 63 3.92 -13.41 1.71
C LEU A 63 4.51 -13.62 3.11
N LEU A 64 3.90 -14.45 3.95
CA LEU A 64 4.53 -14.89 5.20
C LEU A 64 5.56 -16.02 4.97
N ASN A 65 5.63 -16.57 3.77
CA ASN A 65 6.66 -17.50 3.34
C ASN A 65 7.80 -16.75 2.65
N ASP A 66 9.02 -16.79 3.19
CA ASP A 66 10.16 -16.04 2.67
C ASP A 66 10.52 -16.45 1.23
N ASN A 67 10.47 -17.74 0.91
CA ASN A 67 10.79 -18.23 -0.44
C ASN A 67 9.78 -17.72 -1.47
N GLU A 68 8.50 -17.66 -1.11
CA GLU A 68 7.46 -17.14 -1.98
C GLU A 68 7.57 -15.63 -2.18
N THR A 69 7.88 -14.89 -1.11
CA THR A 69 8.15 -13.44 -1.20
C THR A 69 9.35 -13.14 -2.09
N LEU A 70 10.49 -13.83 -1.89
CA LEU A 70 11.71 -13.60 -2.66
C LEU A 70 11.57 -13.98 -4.13
N SER A 71 10.77 -15.00 -4.44
CA SER A 71 10.52 -15.47 -5.82
C SER A 71 9.35 -14.75 -6.52
N LEU A 72 8.69 -13.78 -5.87
CA LEU A 72 7.48 -13.16 -6.41
C LEU A 72 7.72 -12.51 -7.78
N PHE A 73 8.79 -11.75 -7.94
CA PHE A 73 9.12 -11.10 -9.21
C PHE A 73 9.58 -12.09 -10.30
N ASP A 74 10.17 -13.23 -9.93
CA ASP A 74 10.46 -14.31 -10.89
C ASP A 74 9.17 -14.97 -11.38
N LYS A 75 8.17 -15.12 -10.52
CA LYS A 75 6.83 -15.53 -10.92
C LYS A 75 6.18 -14.48 -11.85
N CYS A 76 6.31 -13.17 -11.54
CA CYS A 76 5.83 -12.10 -12.43
C CYS A 76 6.45 -12.21 -13.83
N LYS A 77 7.77 -12.38 -13.95
CA LYS A 77 8.47 -12.53 -15.24
C LYS A 77 7.96 -13.70 -16.07
N LYS A 78 7.50 -14.78 -15.41
CA LYS A 78 6.90 -15.94 -16.10
C LYS A 78 5.49 -15.66 -16.61
N LEU A 79 4.73 -14.81 -15.91
CA LEU A 79 3.36 -14.44 -16.28
C LEU A 79 3.31 -13.38 -17.38
N ILE A 80 4.25 -12.45 -17.35
CA ILE A 80 4.29 -11.30 -18.28
C ILE A 80 5.70 -11.14 -18.84
N LYS A 81 5.81 -10.76 -20.13
CA LYS A 81 7.11 -10.56 -20.82
C LYS A 81 7.56 -9.09 -20.81
N ARG A 82 7.22 -8.35 -19.78
CA ARG A 82 7.49 -6.91 -19.64
C ARG A 82 7.79 -6.55 -18.19
N PRO A 83 8.49 -5.44 -17.92
CA PRO A 83 8.78 -5.04 -16.56
C PRO A 83 7.51 -4.57 -15.84
N VAL A 84 7.50 -4.72 -14.51
CA VAL A 84 6.52 -4.08 -13.63
C VAL A 84 6.98 -2.65 -13.36
N ASN A 85 6.16 -1.66 -13.70
CA ASN A 85 6.48 -0.23 -13.54
C ASN A 85 5.94 0.35 -12.24
N LEU A 86 4.92 -0.27 -11.65
CA LEU A 86 4.28 0.19 -10.43
C LEU A 86 4.13 -0.96 -9.44
N LEU A 87 4.70 -0.80 -8.25
CA LEU A 87 4.51 -1.71 -7.12
C LEU A 87 3.64 -1.02 -6.06
N ILE A 88 2.50 -1.63 -5.72
CA ILE A 88 1.67 -1.21 -4.59
C ILE A 88 1.82 -2.22 -3.46
N ASN A 89 2.56 -1.87 -2.41
CA ASN A 89 2.64 -2.62 -1.17
C ASN A 89 1.38 -2.35 -0.32
N ASN A 90 0.31 -3.11 -0.60
CA ASN A 90 -0.98 -2.97 0.05
C ASN A 90 -1.29 -4.13 1.01
N ALA A 91 -0.77 -5.35 0.79
CA ALA A 91 -0.96 -6.46 1.71
C ALA A 91 -0.50 -6.08 3.13
N SER A 92 -1.32 -6.38 4.13
CA SER A 92 -1.07 -5.98 5.51
C SER A 92 -1.82 -6.90 6.47
N ILE A 93 -1.19 -7.22 7.59
CA ILE A 93 -1.84 -7.79 8.77
C ILE A 93 -2.16 -6.63 9.71
N PHE A 94 -3.37 -6.66 10.28
CA PHE A 94 -3.87 -5.66 11.24
C PHE A 94 -4.61 -6.37 12.37
N GLU A 95 -3.88 -6.75 13.40
CA GLU A 95 -4.35 -7.47 14.57
C GLU A 95 -4.20 -6.59 15.82
N TYR A 96 -5.14 -6.72 16.76
CA TYR A 96 -5.12 -5.89 17.96
C TYR A 96 -4.08 -6.38 18.96
N ASP A 97 -3.25 -5.49 19.43
CA ASP A 97 -2.40 -5.62 20.61
C ASP A 97 -2.11 -4.26 21.26
N ASN A 98 -1.47 -4.28 22.40
CA ASN A 98 -0.88 -3.11 23.03
C ASN A 98 0.41 -3.52 23.76
N ILE A 99 1.12 -2.59 24.38
CA ILE A 99 2.40 -2.87 25.04
C ILE A 99 2.33 -3.95 26.14
N LYS A 100 1.14 -4.19 26.72
CA LYS A 100 0.93 -5.19 27.78
C LYS A 100 0.49 -6.56 27.23
N THR A 101 -0.11 -6.60 26.04
CA THR A 101 -0.72 -7.81 25.46
C THR A 101 0.00 -8.32 24.21
N ALA A 102 0.95 -7.57 23.67
CA ALA A 102 1.74 -7.98 22.52
C ALA A 102 2.51 -9.28 22.81
N THR A 103 2.48 -10.19 21.86
CA THR A 103 3.20 -11.47 21.92
C THR A 103 4.31 -11.49 20.88
N LEU A 104 5.26 -12.42 21.02
CA LEU A 104 6.27 -12.65 19.99
C LEU A 104 5.63 -13.04 18.65
N GLU A 105 4.49 -13.75 18.68
CA GLU A 105 3.74 -14.09 17.47
C GLU A 105 3.16 -12.84 16.79
N SER A 106 2.41 -11.98 17.52
CA SER A 106 1.85 -10.74 16.95
C SER A 106 2.96 -9.83 16.42
N TRP A 107 4.08 -9.71 17.16
CA TRP A 107 5.27 -9.00 16.72
C TRP A 107 5.79 -9.55 15.39
N ASN A 108 6.10 -10.85 15.32
CA ASN A 108 6.68 -11.46 14.13
C ASN A 108 5.76 -11.34 12.91
N ARG A 109 4.45 -11.53 13.09
CA ARG A 109 3.47 -11.41 12.01
C ARG A 109 3.40 -10.00 11.46
N HIS A 110 3.33 -8.98 12.33
CA HIS A 110 3.29 -7.58 11.90
C HIS A 110 4.61 -7.15 11.25
N GLN A 111 5.77 -7.46 11.86
CA GLN A 111 7.07 -7.10 11.29
C GLN A 111 7.27 -7.78 9.93
N LYS A 112 6.91 -9.04 9.81
CA LYS A 112 7.05 -9.80 8.56
C LYS A 112 6.16 -9.24 7.46
N SER A 113 4.85 -9.18 7.69
CA SER A 113 3.88 -8.74 6.69
C SER A 113 4.06 -7.26 6.30
N ASN A 114 4.23 -6.37 7.28
CA ASN A 114 4.08 -4.94 7.08
C ASN A 114 5.42 -4.19 6.88
N LEU A 115 6.57 -4.86 7.09
CA LEU A 115 7.90 -4.27 6.91
C LEU A 115 8.82 -5.16 6.07
N GLN A 116 9.07 -6.42 6.50
CA GLN A 116 10.02 -7.30 5.82
C GLN A 116 9.60 -7.58 4.37
N VAL A 117 8.34 -7.89 4.14
CA VAL A 117 7.80 -8.13 2.79
C VAL A 117 7.96 -6.90 1.90
N PRO A 118 7.48 -5.71 2.26
CA PRO A 118 7.72 -4.50 1.46
C PRO A 118 9.21 -4.22 1.20
N PHE A 119 10.09 -4.50 2.17
CA PHE A 119 11.54 -4.33 2.00
C PHE A 119 12.08 -5.21 0.85
N PHE A 120 11.83 -6.51 0.90
CA PHE A 120 12.34 -7.43 -0.12
C PHE A 120 11.65 -7.23 -1.47
N LEU A 121 10.35 -6.92 -1.48
CA LEU A 121 9.66 -6.60 -2.74
C LEU A 121 10.20 -5.31 -3.37
N THR A 122 10.56 -4.30 -2.57
CA THR A 122 11.24 -3.09 -3.06
C THR A 122 12.59 -3.42 -3.68
N GLN A 123 13.39 -4.28 -3.03
CA GLN A 123 14.68 -4.74 -3.56
C GLN A 123 14.51 -5.48 -4.88
N LYS A 124 13.61 -6.46 -4.94
CA LYS A 124 13.33 -7.23 -6.16
C LYS A 124 12.71 -6.41 -7.27
N PHE A 125 11.88 -5.43 -6.94
CA PHE A 125 11.37 -4.47 -7.91
C PHE A 125 12.51 -3.64 -8.53
N ALA A 126 13.45 -3.16 -7.73
CA ALA A 126 14.56 -2.35 -8.20
C ALA A 126 15.49 -3.10 -9.17
N GLU A 127 15.65 -4.43 -9.00
CA GLU A 127 16.45 -5.28 -9.90
C GLU A 127 15.88 -5.32 -11.34
N GLN A 128 14.55 -5.19 -11.51
CA GLN A 128 13.89 -5.35 -12.80
C GLN A 128 13.27 -4.06 -13.36
N ALA A 129 13.21 -2.99 -12.57
CA ALA A 129 12.66 -1.71 -12.99
C ALA A 129 13.42 -1.14 -14.19
N PRO A 130 12.72 -0.58 -15.21
CA PRO A 130 13.38 0.05 -16.35
C PRO A 130 14.22 1.26 -15.93
N GLU A 131 15.21 1.58 -16.73
CA GLU A 131 16.02 2.79 -16.55
C GLU A 131 15.16 4.05 -16.74
N PRO A 132 15.55 5.18 -16.10
CA PRO A 132 14.85 6.44 -16.28
C PRO A 132 14.95 6.93 -17.72
N GLU A 133 13.95 7.64 -18.17
CA GLU A 133 13.95 8.29 -19.48
C GLU A 133 14.74 9.60 -19.43
N LYS A 134 15.58 9.84 -20.43
CA LYS A 134 16.26 11.12 -20.57
C LYS A 134 15.42 12.04 -21.44
N LEU A 135 14.95 13.13 -20.86
CA LEU A 135 14.13 14.13 -21.53
C LEU A 135 14.98 15.01 -22.46
N GLU A 136 14.34 15.75 -23.36
CA GLU A 136 15.02 16.65 -24.32
C GLU A 136 15.86 17.73 -23.62
N ASN A 137 15.45 18.20 -22.45
CA ASN A 137 16.19 19.17 -21.64
C ASN A 137 17.37 18.55 -20.87
N GLY A 138 17.63 17.24 -21.02
CA GLY A 138 18.71 16.50 -20.36
C GLY A 138 18.38 15.97 -18.97
N GLU A 139 17.23 16.28 -18.39
CA GLU A 139 16.75 15.75 -17.13
C GLU A 139 16.36 14.27 -17.23
N LEU A 140 16.33 13.57 -16.08
CA LEU A 140 15.93 12.17 -16.00
C LEU A 140 14.53 12.08 -15.37
N GLU A 141 13.62 11.39 -16.06
CA GLU A 141 12.30 11.07 -15.56
C GLU A 141 12.19 9.59 -15.19
N SER A 142 11.81 9.31 -13.95
CA SER A 142 11.59 7.94 -13.48
C SER A 142 10.38 7.31 -14.17
N ARG A 143 10.57 6.12 -14.73
CA ARG A 143 9.50 5.31 -15.35
C ARG A 143 8.88 4.32 -14.37
N SER A 144 9.30 4.34 -13.09
CA SER A 144 8.90 3.37 -12.07
C SER A 144 8.53 4.04 -10.77
N CYS A 145 7.51 3.50 -10.10
CA CYS A 145 7.05 4.01 -8.82
C CYS A 145 6.71 2.86 -7.86
N ILE A 146 7.01 3.07 -6.57
CA ILE A 146 6.56 2.23 -5.47
C ILE A 146 5.66 3.08 -4.58
N ILE A 147 4.49 2.55 -4.21
CA ILE A 147 3.59 3.15 -3.23
C ILE A 147 3.35 2.19 -2.09
N ASN A 148 3.73 2.61 -0.90
CA ASN A 148 3.52 1.86 0.33
C ASN A 148 2.21 2.32 1.01
N ILE A 149 1.25 1.41 1.19
CA ILE A 149 0.06 1.70 1.99
C ILE A 149 0.46 1.53 3.46
N ILE A 150 0.59 2.67 4.13
CA ILE A 150 1.00 2.76 5.53
C ILE A 150 -0.25 2.86 6.42
N ASP A 151 -0.31 3.81 7.30
CA ASP A 151 -1.43 4.20 8.14
C ASP A 151 -1.17 5.62 8.68
N GLN A 152 -2.18 6.43 8.85
CA GLN A 152 -2.03 7.76 9.46
C GLN A 152 -1.47 7.70 10.90
N ARG A 153 -1.61 6.53 11.59
CA ARG A 153 -1.07 6.29 12.94
C ARG A 153 0.40 6.62 13.10
N VAL A 154 1.20 6.50 12.04
CA VAL A 154 2.62 6.83 12.11
C VAL A 154 2.88 8.31 12.44
N GLN A 155 1.89 9.17 12.24
CA GLN A 155 1.93 10.59 12.60
C GLN A 155 1.13 10.90 13.88
N ASN A 156 0.14 10.07 14.23
CA ASN A 156 -0.67 10.23 15.44
C ASN A 156 -0.68 8.92 16.24
N LEU A 157 0.35 8.74 17.06
CA LEU A 157 0.56 7.52 17.83
C LEU A 157 -0.56 7.32 18.86
N THR A 158 -0.98 6.07 19.03
CA THR A 158 -1.94 5.64 20.04
C THR A 158 -1.36 4.49 20.85
N THR A 159 -1.97 4.16 21.97
CA THR A 159 -1.55 3.03 22.83
C THR A 159 -1.93 1.66 22.27
N ASP A 160 -2.85 1.63 21.30
CA ASP A 160 -3.37 0.41 20.69
C ASP A 160 -2.66 0.08 19.39
N PHE A 161 -2.67 -1.22 19.02
CA PHE A 161 -2.03 -1.74 17.82
C PHE A 161 -0.53 -1.45 17.79
N THR A 162 0.15 -1.72 18.91
CA THR A 162 1.54 -1.32 19.12
C THR A 162 2.48 -1.93 18.10
N THR A 163 2.47 -3.26 17.93
CA THR A 163 3.43 -3.94 17.03
C THR A 163 3.13 -3.62 15.56
N TYR A 164 1.86 -3.44 15.20
CA TYR A 164 1.44 -2.93 13.89
C TYR A 164 1.97 -1.51 13.63
N THR A 165 1.77 -0.60 14.59
CA THR A 165 2.21 0.81 14.48
C THR A 165 3.73 0.90 14.32
N LEU A 166 4.49 0.09 15.07
CA LEU A 166 5.95 0.00 14.92
C LEU A 166 6.36 -0.45 13.53
N ALA A 167 5.73 -1.50 12.99
CA ALA A 167 6.00 -1.99 11.64
C ALA A 167 5.68 -0.93 10.57
N LYS A 168 4.54 -0.23 10.67
CA LYS A 168 4.15 0.83 9.73
C LYS A 168 5.04 2.08 9.86
N SER A 169 5.50 2.41 11.06
CA SER A 169 6.48 3.50 11.27
C SER A 169 7.83 3.17 10.63
N ALA A 170 8.29 1.93 10.77
CA ALA A 170 9.48 1.46 10.10
C ALA A 170 9.31 1.43 8.57
N LEU A 171 8.14 1.07 8.05
CA LEU A 171 7.83 1.14 6.61
C LEU A 171 7.83 2.59 6.08
N TRP A 172 7.39 3.56 6.90
CA TRP A 172 7.54 4.98 6.56
C TRP A 172 9.01 5.38 6.46
N THR A 173 9.83 4.97 7.40
CA THR A 173 11.28 5.20 7.34
C THR A 173 11.89 4.54 6.11
N LEU A 174 11.54 3.28 5.82
CA LEU A 174 11.97 2.56 4.62
C LEU A 174 11.57 3.30 3.33
N THR A 175 10.37 3.88 3.26
CA THR A 175 9.91 4.69 2.12
C THR A 175 10.89 5.81 1.80
N ARG A 176 11.31 6.56 2.83
CA ARG A 176 12.25 7.69 2.67
C ARG A 176 13.66 7.26 2.29
N ILE A 177 14.15 6.17 2.90
CA ILE A 177 15.44 5.58 2.56
C ILE A 177 15.45 5.11 1.12
N SER A 178 14.42 4.36 0.71
CA SER A 178 14.31 3.81 -0.63
C SER A 178 14.14 4.92 -1.69
N ALA A 179 13.36 5.95 -1.39
CA ALA A 179 13.20 7.10 -2.29
C ALA A 179 14.53 7.77 -2.60
N LYS A 180 15.41 7.91 -1.60
CA LYS A 180 16.74 8.48 -1.75
C LYS A 180 17.72 7.52 -2.46
N ALA A 181 17.68 6.24 -2.08
CA ALA A 181 18.64 5.26 -2.57
C ALA A 181 18.39 4.82 -4.02
N LEU A 182 17.12 4.83 -4.46
CA LEU A 182 16.72 4.32 -5.78
C LEU A 182 16.51 5.43 -6.82
N ALA A 183 16.64 6.71 -6.43
CA ALA A 183 16.60 7.81 -7.39
C ALA A 183 17.85 7.79 -8.30
N PRO A 184 17.75 8.24 -9.56
CA PRO A 184 16.54 8.73 -10.25
C PRO A 184 15.68 7.62 -10.87
N LYS A 185 16.06 6.34 -10.74
CA LYS A 185 15.43 5.21 -11.43
C LYS A 185 14.00 4.94 -10.93
N ILE A 186 13.76 5.04 -9.61
CA ILE A 186 12.48 4.69 -8.99
C ILE A 186 12.08 5.77 -7.99
N ARG A 187 10.83 6.21 -8.07
CA ARG A 187 10.18 7.04 -7.05
C ARG A 187 9.51 6.16 -6.00
N VAL A 188 9.60 6.53 -4.74
CA VAL A 188 8.98 5.76 -3.65
C VAL A 188 8.19 6.72 -2.77
N ASN A 189 6.89 6.49 -2.63
CA ASN A 189 5.98 7.30 -1.83
C ASN A 189 5.10 6.41 -0.93
N ALA A 190 4.37 7.04 -0.06
CA ALA A 190 3.46 6.39 0.87
C ALA A 190 2.10 7.08 0.93
N ILE A 191 1.07 6.31 1.25
CA ILE A 191 -0.24 6.80 1.61
C ILE A 191 -0.56 6.32 3.01
N GLY A 192 -1.09 7.22 3.85
CA GLY A 192 -1.57 6.95 5.20
C GLY A 192 -3.09 7.02 5.26
N PRO A 193 -3.82 5.92 5.02
CA PRO A 193 -5.27 5.91 5.15
C PRO A 193 -5.70 6.16 6.60
N GLY A 194 -6.82 6.86 6.77
CA GLY A 194 -7.60 6.88 8.00
C GLY A 194 -8.72 5.82 7.98
N PRO A 195 -9.86 6.06 8.66
CA PRO A 195 -10.99 5.12 8.74
C PRO A 195 -11.70 5.02 7.38
N THR A 196 -11.12 4.23 6.45
CA THR A 196 -11.56 4.06 5.06
C THR A 196 -12.57 2.93 4.90
N LEU A 197 -12.23 1.75 5.43
CA LEU A 197 -13.06 0.54 5.39
C LEU A 197 -13.17 -0.04 6.80
N LYS A 198 -14.37 -0.52 7.15
CA LYS A 198 -14.60 -1.19 8.43
C LYS A 198 -13.69 -2.42 8.57
N ALA A 199 -12.94 -2.53 9.68
CA ALA A 199 -12.20 -3.74 10.01
C ALA A 199 -13.16 -4.90 10.33
N GLU A 200 -12.74 -6.14 10.11
CA GLU A 200 -13.61 -7.31 10.31
C GLU A 200 -14.09 -7.43 11.76
N PHE A 201 -13.21 -7.19 12.73
CA PHE A 201 -13.52 -7.21 14.17
C PHE A 201 -14.28 -5.97 14.66
N GLN A 202 -14.45 -4.93 13.84
CA GLN A 202 -15.05 -3.66 14.24
C GLN A 202 -16.58 -3.68 14.04
N SER A 203 -17.36 -3.21 15.02
CA SER A 203 -18.79 -3.00 14.84
C SER A 203 -19.08 -1.83 13.90
N VAL A 204 -20.25 -1.84 13.26
CA VAL A 204 -20.70 -0.73 12.38
C VAL A 204 -20.80 0.58 13.17
N SER A 205 -21.28 0.52 14.42
CA SER A 205 -21.40 1.70 15.30
C SER A 205 -20.03 2.31 15.61
N ASN A 206 -19.05 1.48 15.99
CA ASN A 206 -17.68 1.96 16.27
C ASN A 206 -17.01 2.54 15.03
N TYR A 207 -17.20 1.90 13.87
CA TYR A 207 -16.68 2.43 12.62
C TYR A 207 -17.27 3.80 12.27
N LYS A 208 -18.61 3.96 12.42
CA LYS A 208 -19.28 5.25 12.19
C LYS A 208 -18.77 6.32 13.18
N LYS A 209 -18.66 5.97 14.47
CA LYS A 209 -18.11 6.87 15.51
C LYS A 209 -16.69 7.32 15.18
N GLN A 210 -15.82 6.39 14.78
CA GLN A 210 -14.45 6.70 14.38
C GLN A 210 -14.39 7.67 13.20
N ARG A 211 -15.22 7.48 12.18
CA ARG A 211 -15.28 8.38 11.01
C ARG A 211 -15.74 9.80 11.40
N LEU A 212 -16.76 9.89 12.27
CA LEU A 212 -17.29 11.17 12.73
C LEU A 212 -16.38 11.88 13.75
N SER A 213 -15.46 11.16 14.38
CA SER A 213 -14.51 11.76 15.33
C SER A 213 -13.33 12.45 14.68
N THR A 214 -13.12 12.29 13.38
CA THR A 214 -12.05 13.01 12.66
C THR A 214 -12.36 14.51 12.59
N PRO A 215 -11.35 15.39 12.47
CA PRO A 215 -11.56 16.83 12.33
C PRO A 215 -12.54 17.23 11.21
N LEU A 216 -12.51 16.53 10.08
CA LEU A 216 -13.46 16.76 8.98
C LEU A 216 -14.81 16.06 9.19
N GLN A 217 -15.02 15.38 10.32
CA GLN A 217 -16.21 14.59 10.65
C GLN A 217 -16.59 13.54 9.60
N ARG A 218 -15.58 13.06 8.87
CA ARG A 218 -15.69 12.02 7.85
C ARG A 218 -14.37 11.24 7.71
N GLY A 219 -14.46 9.96 7.52
CA GLY A 219 -13.30 9.16 7.11
C GLY A 219 -13.09 9.26 5.60
N SER A 220 -11.94 8.76 5.13
CA SER A 220 -11.67 8.61 3.70
C SER A 220 -12.55 7.54 3.04
N SER A 221 -12.57 7.56 1.73
CA SER A 221 -13.13 6.52 0.87
C SER A 221 -12.02 5.83 0.07
N THR A 222 -12.33 4.65 -0.46
CA THR A 222 -11.39 3.95 -1.37
C THR A 222 -11.12 4.77 -2.63
N TYR A 223 -12.10 5.54 -3.11
CA TYR A 223 -11.92 6.46 -4.23
C TYR A 223 -10.85 7.52 -3.95
N GLU A 224 -10.87 8.16 -2.78
CA GLU A 224 -9.88 9.18 -2.41
C GLU A 224 -8.46 8.60 -2.28
N ILE A 225 -8.34 7.36 -1.77
CA ILE A 225 -7.06 6.65 -1.77
C ILE A 225 -6.57 6.39 -3.20
N CYS A 226 -7.45 5.90 -4.09
CA CYS A 226 -7.11 5.65 -5.49
C CYS A 226 -6.74 6.95 -6.24
N ALA A 227 -7.46 8.05 -6.01
CA ALA A 227 -7.13 9.36 -6.57
C ALA A 227 -5.75 9.83 -6.11
N THR A 228 -5.39 9.59 -4.84
CA THR A 228 -4.05 9.92 -4.32
C THR A 228 -2.97 9.04 -4.95
N ILE A 229 -3.23 7.74 -5.16
CA ILE A 229 -2.32 6.85 -5.91
C ILE A 229 -2.09 7.42 -7.31
N LYS A 230 -3.17 7.77 -8.02
CA LYS A 230 -3.08 8.35 -9.35
C LYS A 230 -2.26 9.64 -9.36
N TYR A 231 -2.49 10.55 -8.42
CA TYR A 231 -1.68 11.78 -8.26
C TYR A 231 -0.19 11.46 -8.10
N LEU A 232 0.17 10.54 -7.20
CA LEU A 232 1.58 10.16 -6.95
C LEU A 232 2.23 9.50 -8.17
N VAL A 233 1.46 8.77 -8.96
CA VAL A 233 1.94 8.13 -10.18
C VAL A 233 2.15 9.15 -11.30
N ASP A 234 1.21 10.07 -11.49
CA ASP A 234 1.19 11.04 -12.59
C ASP A 234 2.04 12.30 -12.30
N THR A 235 2.67 12.40 -11.11
CA THR A 235 3.47 13.56 -10.72
C THR A 235 4.95 13.17 -10.55
N PRO A 236 5.78 13.22 -11.62
CA PRO A 236 7.15 12.70 -11.62
C PRO A 236 8.09 13.32 -10.60
N SER A 237 7.86 14.55 -10.19
CA SER A 237 8.71 15.27 -9.23
C SER A 237 8.42 14.92 -7.76
N VAL A 238 7.44 14.03 -7.48
CA VAL A 238 7.07 13.64 -6.11
C VAL A 238 7.72 12.32 -5.73
N SER A 239 8.62 12.32 -4.74
CA SER A 239 9.24 11.14 -4.15
C SER A 239 9.54 11.35 -2.66
N GLY A 240 9.49 10.28 -1.87
CA GLY A 240 9.78 10.30 -0.43
C GLY A 240 8.67 10.93 0.42
N GLN A 241 7.43 11.04 -0.09
CA GLN A 241 6.31 11.69 0.59
C GLN A 241 5.35 10.69 1.23
N LEU A 242 4.74 11.10 2.35
CA LEU A 242 3.58 10.46 2.95
C LEU A 242 2.38 11.41 2.81
N ILE A 243 1.34 10.97 2.12
CA ILE A 243 0.08 11.68 2.04
C ILE A 243 -0.95 10.97 2.92
N CYS A 244 -1.37 11.61 4.01
CA CYS A 244 -2.46 11.11 4.84
C CYS A 244 -3.80 11.45 4.19
N VAL A 245 -4.63 10.41 3.99
CA VAL A 245 -6.00 10.53 3.48
C VAL A 245 -6.91 9.99 4.58
N ASP A 246 -7.23 10.83 5.57
CA ASP A 246 -7.71 10.36 6.87
C ASP A 246 -8.76 11.27 7.55
N GLY A 247 -9.25 12.30 6.84
CA GLY A 247 -10.16 13.29 7.41
C GLY A 247 -9.52 14.20 8.45
N GLY A 248 -8.18 14.31 8.44
CA GLY A 248 -7.40 15.08 9.41
C GLY A 248 -7.13 14.32 10.71
N GLN A 249 -7.37 13.01 10.77
CA GLN A 249 -7.16 12.20 11.97
C GLN A 249 -5.71 12.28 12.49
N ASN A 250 -4.73 12.40 11.60
CA ASN A 250 -3.32 12.55 11.96
C ASN A 250 -2.99 13.85 12.71
N LEU A 251 -3.88 14.86 12.67
CA LEU A 251 -3.72 16.14 13.35
C LEU A 251 -4.34 16.17 14.76
N GLN A 252 -5.05 15.12 15.15
CA GLN A 252 -5.70 15.06 16.45
C GLN A 252 -4.65 14.96 17.55
N GLN A 253 -4.68 15.89 18.51
CA GLN A 253 -3.96 15.72 19.76
C GLN A 253 -4.60 14.61 20.60
N ILE A 254 -3.79 13.84 21.32
CA ILE A 254 -4.29 12.92 22.33
C ILE A 254 -5.06 13.79 23.34
N LYS A 255 -6.40 13.67 23.38
CA LYS A 255 -7.17 14.26 24.50
C LYS A 255 -6.60 13.65 25.76
N LYS A 256 -5.97 14.46 26.61
CA LYS A 256 -5.77 14.08 28.02
C LYS A 256 -7.15 13.71 28.53
N THR A 257 -7.27 12.52 29.11
CA THR A 257 -8.48 12.13 29.85
C THR A 257 -8.77 13.28 30.81
N GLU A 258 -9.92 13.94 30.66
CA GLU A 258 -10.37 14.91 31.65
C GLU A 258 -10.32 14.18 32.98
N GLU A 259 -9.49 14.67 33.90
CA GLU A 259 -9.54 14.27 35.28
C GLU A 259 -10.99 14.50 35.71
N ILE A 260 -11.66 13.43 36.10
CA ILE A 260 -12.97 13.49 36.70
C ILE A 260 -12.73 14.21 38.02
N ASP A 261 -13.00 15.51 38.03
CA ASP A 261 -13.07 16.27 39.29
C ASP A 261 -14.07 15.56 40.19
N GLN A 262 -13.58 15.15 41.35
CA GLN A 262 -14.34 14.49 42.42
C GLN A 262 -15.31 15.47 43.11
#